data_fcaf81b678f277a92ca4f8d13f1552ee
#
_entry.id   fcaf81b678f277a92ca4f8d13f1552ee
#
_cell.length_a   1.000
_cell.length_b   1.000
_cell.length_c   1.000
_cell.angle_alpha   90.00
_cell.angle_beta   90.00
_cell.angle_gamma   90.00
#
_symmetry.space_group_name_H-M   'P 1'
#
loop_
_entity.id
_entity.type
_entity.pdbx_description
1 polymer ?
#
loop_
_entity_poly.entity_id
_entity_poly.type
_entity_poly.pdbx_seq_one_letter_code
_entity_poly.pdbx_strand_id
1 'polypeptide(L)'
;MKHLFPSTALALFIGFGLLPMSTNTFAANSWDNLQPDRDEVIASLNVVELLKRHHYSKPPLDDARSVIIYDSYLKLLDPSRSYFMASDIAEFDKWKTQFDDFLKSGDLNAGFTIYKRYLDRVKSRLDFALAELNKGVDKIDFTTKETLLIDRKDAPWLKTTAELDDLWRKRVKDEVLRMKIAGKDPKQIQETLTKRYKNQLARLDQTRAEDIFQAYINTFAMSYDPHTNYLSPDNAENFDINMSLSLEGIGAVLQSDNDQVKVVRLVPAGPADKTKQVAPADKIIGVAQGDKEMVDVVGWRLDEVVKLIRGPKGTLVRLEVIPASNAPNDQTSKIVPITREAVKLEDQAVKKSILNLKQDGKDYKLGVIEIPAFYLDFKAFRAGDPDYKSTTRDVKKLLTELQKDKVDGVVIDLRNNGGGSLQEATELTLSLIHI
;
A
#
# COMPACT_ATOMS: atom_id res chain seq x y z
N MET A 1 -49.98 -59.47 40.87
CA MET A 1 -49.73 -60.22 42.14
C MET A 1 -48.29 -60.03 42.54
N LYS A 2 -48.12 -59.49 43.77
CA LYS A 2 -46.99 -59.72 44.69
C LYS A 2 -45.60 -59.25 44.24
N HIS A 3 -45.10 -58.19 44.84
CA HIS A 3 -44.27 -58.11 46.09
C HIS A 3 -42.79 -58.42 45.78
N LEU A 4 -41.77 -57.76 46.27
CA LEU A 4 -41.43 -56.99 47.48
C LEU A 4 -40.06 -56.32 47.28
N PHE A 5 -39.84 -55.20 47.98
CA PHE A 5 -38.59 -54.48 48.33
C PHE A 5 -37.70 -55.32 49.28
N PRO A 6 -36.54 -54.78 49.75
CA PRO A 6 -35.44 -53.92 49.24
C PRO A 6 -34.05 -54.50 49.63
N SER A 7 -32.96 -53.84 49.12
CA SER A 7 -31.68 -53.95 49.86
C SER A 7 -30.83 -52.71 49.56
N THR A 8 -30.59 -51.98 50.60
CA THR A 8 -29.65 -50.89 50.82
C THR A 8 -28.21 -51.34 50.60
N ALA A 9 -27.49 -50.73 49.66
CA ALA A 9 -26.04 -50.81 49.63
C ALA A 9 -25.45 -49.39 49.76
N LEU A 10 -24.69 -49.19 50.84
CA LEU A 10 -23.93 -48.02 51.19
C LEU A 10 -22.77 -47.86 50.25
N ALA A 11 -22.77 -46.82 49.41
CA ALA A 11 -21.64 -46.49 48.52
C ALA A 11 -20.80 -45.41 49.19
N LEU A 12 -19.55 -45.73 49.43
CA LEU A 12 -18.49 -44.84 49.87
C LEU A 12 -18.14 -43.87 48.76
N PHE A 13 -18.39 -42.58 48.93
CA PHE A 13 -17.89 -41.53 48.05
C PHE A 13 -16.41 -41.25 48.38
N ILE A 14 -15.50 -41.73 47.54
CA ILE A 14 -14.12 -41.25 47.46
C ILE A 14 -14.14 -40.01 46.58
N GLY A 15 -14.02 -38.84 47.20
CA GLY A 15 -13.89 -37.58 46.53
C GLY A 15 -12.53 -37.48 45.80
N PHE A 16 -12.53 -37.72 44.48
CA PHE A 16 -11.42 -37.29 43.65
C PHE A 16 -11.57 -35.79 43.37
N GLY A 17 -10.74 -34.98 44.01
CA GLY A 17 -10.61 -33.57 43.72
C GLY A 17 -10.11 -33.37 42.27
N LEU A 18 -11.03 -33.03 41.38
CA LEU A 18 -10.69 -32.48 40.05
C LEU A 18 -10.09 -31.08 40.29
N LEU A 19 -8.76 -31.01 40.26
CA LEU A 19 -8.07 -29.75 40.02
C LEU A 19 -8.53 -29.21 38.64
N PRO A 20 -8.94 -27.95 38.52
CA PRO A 20 -9.22 -27.37 37.20
C PRO A 20 -7.90 -27.35 36.44
N MET A 21 -7.77 -28.18 35.40
CA MET A 21 -6.82 -27.96 34.35
C MET A 21 -7.20 -26.61 33.74
N SER A 22 -6.43 -25.57 34.01
CA SER A 22 -6.44 -24.34 33.25
C SER A 22 -6.04 -24.71 31.82
N THR A 23 -7.04 -24.91 30.97
CA THR A 23 -6.83 -24.86 29.55
C THR A 23 -6.35 -23.45 29.25
N ASN A 24 -5.05 -23.30 29.00
CA ASN A 24 -4.54 -22.15 28.29
C ASN A 24 -5.25 -22.16 26.91
N THR A 25 -6.37 -21.49 26.84
CA THR A 25 -6.90 -21.02 25.57
C THR A 25 -5.83 -20.06 25.03
N PHE A 26 -4.95 -20.56 24.17
CA PHE A 26 -4.20 -19.69 23.28
C PHE A 26 -5.25 -18.82 22.60
N ALA A 27 -5.23 -17.52 22.85
CA ALA A 27 -6.01 -16.58 22.08
C ALA A 27 -5.70 -16.89 20.60
N ALA A 28 -6.73 -17.18 19.83
CA ALA A 28 -6.56 -17.39 18.39
C ALA A 28 -5.76 -16.20 17.86
N ASN A 29 -4.65 -16.46 17.17
CA ASN A 29 -3.83 -15.41 16.59
C ASN A 29 -4.73 -14.59 15.67
N SER A 30 -4.65 -13.27 15.76
CA SER A 30 -5.49 -12.35 14.97
C SER A 30 -5.35 -12.57 13.44
N TRP A 31 -4.33 -13.34 13.02
CA TRP A 31 -3.97 -13.62 11.61
C TRP A 31 -4.33 -15.04 11.12
N ASP A 32 -5.00 -15.86 11.90
CA ASP A 32 -5.31 -17.25 11.53
C ASP A 32 -6.27 -17.34 10.34
N ASN A 33 -7.10 -16.32 10.15
CA ASN A 33 -8.02 -16.19 9.01
C ASN A 33 -7.33 -15.76 7.70
N LEU A 34 -6.07 -15.28 7.75
CA LEU A 34 -5.30 -14.91 6.57
C LEU A 34 -4.75 -16.18 5.91
N GLN A 35 -5.49 -16.73 4.95
CA GLN A 35 -5.13 -17.92 4.19
C GLN A 35 -5.22 -17.60 2.70
N PRO A 36 -4.40 -18.23 1.86
CA PRO A 36 -4.50 -18.07 0.43
C PRO A 36 -5.85 -18.61 -0.05
N ASP A 37 -6.51 -17.87 -0.94
CA ASP A 37 -7.73 -18.30 -1.57
C ASP A 37 -7.47 -19.02 -2.92
N ARG A 38 -8.54 -19.52 -3.54
CA ARG A 38 -8.45 -20.24 -4.81
C ARG A 38 -7.99 -19.34 -5.95
N ASP A 39 -8.39 -18.09 -5.97
CA ASP A 39 -8.07 -17.17 -7.06
C ASP A 39 -6.60 -16.78 -7.00
N GLU A 40 -6.05 -16.61 -5.80
CA GLU A 40 -4.63 -16.39 -5.57
C GLU A 40 -3.76 -17.58 -6.01
N VAL A 41 -4.22 -18.82 -5.71
CA VAL A 41 -3.57 -20.05 -6.20
C VAL A 41 -3.55 -20.10 -7.73
N ILE A 42 -4.69 -19.84 -8.39
CA ILE A 42 -4.78 -19.81 -9.85
C ILE A 42 -3.90 -18.68 -10.42
N ALA A 43 -3.91 -17.50 -9.81
CA ALA A 43 -3.09 -16.39 -10.23
C ALA A 43 -1.60 -16.72 -10.13
N SER A 44 -1.14 -17.37 -9.04
CA SER A 44 0.26 -17.78 -8.87
C SER A 44 0.72 -18.73 -9.98
N LEU A 45 -0.07 -19.76 -10.29
CA LEU A 45 0.22 -20.71 -11.36
C LEU A 45 0.30 -20.03 -12.73
N ASN A 46 -0.63 -19.09 -12.99
CA ASN A 46 -0.63 -18.30 -14.23
C ASN A 46 0.62 -17.40 -14.32
N VAL A 47 1.02 -16.75 -13.24
CA VAL A 47 2.24 -15.91 -13.21
C VAL A 47 3.47 -16.76 -13.47
N VAL A 48 3.60 -17.94 -12.83
CA VAL A 48 4.70 -18.89 -13.07
C VAL A 48 4.78 -19.28 -14.54
N GLU A 49 3.66 -19.67 -15.13
CA GLU A 49 3.65 -20.11 -16.53
C GLU A 49 3.89 -18.96 -17.51
N LEU A 50 3.37 -17.76 -17.22
CA LEU A 50 3.57 -16.56 -18.02
C LEU A 50 5.05 -16.16 -18.05
N LEU A 51 5.71 -16.10 -16.90
CA LEU A 51 7.12 -15.76 -16.80
C LEU A 51 7.99 -16.80 -17.48
N LYS A 52 7.72 -18.08 -17.26
CA LYS A 52 8.43 -19.18 -17.90
C LYS A 52 8.38 -19.11 -19.43
N ARG A 53 7.19 -18.80 -20.00
CA ARG A 53 7.01 -18.78 -21.47
C ARG A 53 7.43 -17.48 -22.12
N HIS A 54 7.13 -16.34 -21.49
CA HIS A 54 7.17 -15.04 -22.15
C HIS A 54 8.23 -14.09 -21.65
N HIS A 55 8.84 -14.33 -20.45
CA HIS A 55 9.89 -13.47 -19.95
C HIS A 55 11.12 -13.54 -20.87
N TYR A 56 11.76 -12.39 -21.11
CA TYR A 56 12.88 -12.29 -22.08
C TYR A 56 14.11 -13.12 -21.69
N SER A 57 14.45 -13.20 -20.40
CA SER A 57 15.66 -13.91 -19.92
C SER A 57 15.42 -15.38 -19.58
N LYS A 58 14.17 -15.81 -19.36
CA LYS A 58 13.74 -17.18 -19.07
C LYS A 58 14.68 -17.99 -18.15
N PRO A 59 15.11 -17.44 -17.00
CA PRO A 59 15.96 -18.20 -16.10
C PRO A 59 15.19 -19.40 -15.52
N PRO A 60 15.87 -20.52 -15.18
CA PRO A 60 15.21 -21.67 -14.59
C PRO A 60 14.60 -21.31 -13.23
N LEU A 61 13.46 -21.91 -12.95
CA LEU A 61 12.84 -21.92 -11.62
C LEU A 61 13.26 -23.21 -10.92
N ASP A 62 14.30 -23.14 -10.09
CA ASP A 62 14.98 -24.25 -9.43
C ASP A 62 15.39 -23.85 -8.00
N ASP A 63 16.06 -24.76 -7.28
CA ASP A 63 16.55 -24.54 -5.91
C ASP A 63 17.38 -23.24 -5.78
N ALA A 64 18.22 -22.93 -6.77
CA ALA A 64 19.00 -21.71 -6.76
C ALA A 64 18.12 -20.45 -6.81
N ARG A 65 17.04 -20.51 -7.60
CA ARG A 65 16.04 -19.46 -7.65
C ARG A 65 15.23 -19.39 -6.35
N SER A 66 14.91 -20.55 -5.76
CA SER A 66 14.27 -20.64 -4.45
C SER A 66 15.03 -19.85 -3.39
N VAL A 67 16.35 -20.02 -3.32
CA VAL A 67 17.19 -19.28 -2.37
C VAL A 67 17.09 -17.77 -2.58
N ILE A 68 17.11 -17.30 -3.83
CA ILE A 68 16.95 -15.88 -4.15
C ILE A 68 15.58 -15.34 -3.70
N ILE A 69 14.52 -16.10 -3.96
CA ILE A 69 13.14 -15.73 -3.57
C ILE A 69 13.05 -15.65 -2.05
N TYR A 70 13.52 -16.70 -1.34
CA TYR A 70 13.51 -16.77 0.11
C TYR A 70 14.25 -15.58 0.76
N ASP A 71 15.50 -15.36 0.38
CA ASP A 71 16.32 -14.30 0.95
C ASP A 71 15.75 -12.91 0.64
N SER A 72 15.19 -12.73 -0.57
CA SER A 72 14.53 -11.48 -0.97
C SER A 72 13.23 -11.24 -0.20
N TYR A 73 12.47 -12.31 0.08
CA TYR A 73 11.22 -12.20 0.84
C TYR A 73 11.47 -11.80 2.29
N LEU A 74 12.45 -12.42 2.95
CA LEU A 74 12.86 -12.00 4.30
C LEU A 74 13.36 -10.56 4.33
N LYS A 75 14.14 -10.16 3.32
CA LYS A 75 14.63 -8.78 3.18
C LYS A 75 13.51 -7.78 2.91
N LEU A 76 12.47 -8.16 2.16
CA LEU A 76 11.29 -7.33 1.92
C LEU A 76 10.53 -7.07 3.22
N LEU A 77 10.32 -8.10 4.03
CA LEU A 77 9.54 -8.02 5.26
C LEU A 77 10.32 -7.32 6.38
N ASP A 78 11.58 -7.66 6.58
CA ASP A 78 12.40 -7.11 7.65
C ASP A 78 13.79 -6.66 7.15
N PRO A 79 13.86 -5.56 6.36
CA PRO A 79 15.11 -5.10 5.76
C PRO A 79 16.15 -4.65 6.79
N SER A 80 15.72 -4.30 8.00
CA SER A 80 16.59 -3.86 9.10
C SER A 80 16.86 -4.92 10.15
N ARG A 81 16.37 -6.15 9.94
CA ARG A 81 16.53 -7.28 10.87
C ARG A 81 16.21 -6.88 12.32
N SER A 82 15.03 -6.31 12.49
CA SER A 82 14.56 -5.72 13.75
C SER A 82 13.25 -6.29 14.26
N TYR A 83 12.68 -7.24 13.55
CA TYR A 83 11.45 -7.94 13.89
C TYR A 83 11.66 -9.44 14.06
N PHE A 84 12.17 -10.13 13.02
CA PHE A 84 12.45 -11.55 13.12
C PHE A 84 13.59 -11.86 14.08
N MET A 85 13.50 -13.02 14.70
CA MET A 85 14.54 -13.61 15.53
C MET A 85 15.30 -14.70 14.77
N ALA A 86 16.51 -15.02 15.20
CA ALA A 86 17.28 -16.13 14.65
C ALA A 86 16.53 -17.47 14.69
N SER A 87 15.68 -17.68 15.70
CA SER A 87 14.81 -18.87 15.81
C SER A 87 13.75 -18.92 14.71
N ASP A 88 13.20 -17.78 14.27
CA ASP A 88 12.23 -17.74 13.19
C ASP A 88 12.91 -18.14 11.86
N ILE A 89 14.09 -17.60 11.62
CA ILE A 89 14.87 -17.92 10.42
C ILE A 89 15.23 -19.41 10.38
N ALA A 90 15.69 -19.97 11.50
CA ALA A 90 16.00 -21.39 11.60
C ALA A 90 14.78 -22.29 11.33
N GLU A 91 13.57 -21.85 11.73
CA GLU A 91 12.32 -22.53 11.40
C GLU A 91 12.01 -22.47 9.90
N PHE A 92 12.27 -21.31 9.24
CA PHE A 92 11.97 -21.09 7.84
C PHE A 92 13.02 -21.71 6.89
N ASP A 93 14.25 -21.93 7.34
CA ASP A 93 15.34 -22.44 6.50
C ASP A 93 15.04 -23.81 5.85
N LYS A 94 14.12 -24.59 6.44
CA LYS A 94 13.62 -25.83 5.84
C LYS A 94 12.95 -25.62 4.47
N TRP A 95 12.44 -24.41 4.19
CA TRP A 95 11.77 -24.05 2.93
C TRP A 95 12.71 -23.37 1.92
N LYS A 96 13.92 -23.05 2.32
CA LYS A 96 14.84 -22.19 1.56
C LYS A 96 15.05 -22.65 0.11
N THR A 97 15.07 -23.96 -0.13
CA THR A 97 15.25 -24.56 -1.46
C THR A 97 13.97 -25.15 -2.05
N GLN A 98 12.79 -24.78 -1.53
CA GLN A 98 11.50 -25.36 -1.93
C GLN A 98 10.52 -24.35 -2.53
N PHE A 99 10.86 -23.07 -2.58
CA PHE A 99 9.95 -22.04 -3.09
C PHE A 99 9.59 -22.24 -4.56
N ASP A 100 10.51 -22.80 -5.35
CA ASP A 100 10.23 -23.14 -6.74
C ASP A 100 9.20 -24.28 -6.86
N ASP A 101 9.27 -25.31 -6.02
CA ASP A 101 8.31 -26.41 -6.00
C ASP A 101 6.93 -25.95 -5.49
N PHE A 102 6.90 -25.11 -4.47
CA PHE A 102 5.65 -24.51 -3.97
C PHE A 102 4.99 -23.65 -5.05
N LEU A 103 5.73 -22.80 -5.75
CA LEU A 103 5.20 -21.98 -6.83
C LEU A 103 4.73 -22.81 -8.02
N LYS A 104 5.46 -23.87 -8.40
CA LYS A 104 5.06 -24.80 -9.48
C LYS A 104 3.79 -25.57 -9.14
N SER A 105 3.56 -25.86 -7.87
CA SER A 105 2.36 -26.59 -7.41
C SER A 105 1.21 -25.66 -6.99
N GLY A 106 1.43 -24.35 -6.88
CA GLY A 106 0.46 -23.41 -6.35
C GLY A 106 0.30 -23.46 -4.83
N ASP A 107 1.27 -24.03 -4.11
CA ASP A 107 1.28 -24.02 -2.65
C ASP A 107 1.84 -22.68 -2.15
N LEU A 108 0.98 -21.84 -1.55
CA LEU A 108 1.33 -20.54 -1.03
C LEU A 108 1.59 -20.53 0.49
N ASN A 109 1.44 -21.68 1.17
CA ASN A 109 1.43 -21.75 2.64
C ASN A 109 2.73 -21.28 3.27
N ALA A 110 3.89 -21.59 2.68
CA ALA A 110 5.19 -21.15 3.23
C ALA A 110 5.30 -19.61 3.27
N GLY A 111 4.95 -18.93 2.17
CA GLY A 111 4.94 -17.47 2.08
C GLY A 111 3.99 -16.84 3.09
N PHE A 112 2.76 -17.37 3.21
CA PHE A 112 1.77 -16.92 4.17
C PHE A 112 2.21 -17.14 5.63
N THR A 113 2.83 -18.27 5.93
CA THR A 113 3.35 -18.57 7.29
C THR A 113 4.45 -17.60 7.71
N ILE A 114 5.40 -17.32 6.82
CA ILE A 114 6.46 -16.33 7.08
C ILE A 114 5.86 -14.94 7.31
N TYR A 115 4.91 -14.53 6.47
CA TYR A 115 4.27 -13.20 6.62
C TYR A 115 3.47 -13.08 7.92
N LYS A 116 2.67 -14.10 8.28
CA LYS A 116 1.94 -14.10 9.55
C LYS A 116 2.89 -14.01 10.75
N ARG A 117 4.01 -14.73 10.73
CA ARG A 117 5.05 -14.60 11.76
C ARG A 117 5.61 -13.17 11.80
N TYR A 118 5.81 -12.53 10.64
CA TYR A 118 6.21 -11.13 10.57
C TYR A 118 5.19 -10.21 11.25
N LEU A 119 3.89 -10.36 10.98
CA LEU A 119 2.83 -9.58 11.62
C LEU A 119 2.85 -9.73 13.15
N ASP A 120 2.98 -10.96 13.65
CA ASP A 120 3.09 -11.24 15.11
C ASP A 120 4.31 -10.53 15.70
N ARG A 121 5.45 -10.58 15.00
CA ARG A 121 6.67 -9.92 15.48
C ARG A 121 6.52 -8.40 15.47
N VAL A 122 5.98 -7.82 14.42
CA VAL A 122 5.73 -6.37 14.34
C VAL A 122 4.77 -5.93 15.44
N LYS A 123 3.64 -6.63 15.62
CA LYS A 123 2.68 -6.34 16.70
C LYS A 123 3.36 -6.34 18.06
N SER A 124 4.09 -7.41 18.38
CA SER A 124 4.82 -7.53 19.64
C SER A 124 5.81 -6.36 19.88
N ARG A 125 6.46 -5.88 18.82
CA ARG A 125 7.42 -4.77 18.93
C ARG A 125 6.74 -3.42 19.12
N LEU A 126 5.61 -3.20 18.46
CA LEU A 126 4.82 -1.98 18.64
C LEU A 126 4.18 -1.93 20.03
N ASP A 127 3.68 -3.06 20.51
CA ASP A 127 3.16 -3.17 21.90
C ASP A 127 4.28 -2.87 22.92
N PHE A 128 5.49 -3.42 22.71
CA PHE A 128 6.66 -3.11 23.54
C PHE A 128 7.02 -1.61 23.48
N ALA A 129 7.04 -1.00 22.31
CA ALA A 129 7.36 0.42 22.15
C ALA A 129 6.33 1.31 22.88
N LEU A 130 5.04 0.96 22.81
CA LEU A 130 3.99 1.64 23.57
C LEU A 130 4.19 1.49 25.08
N ALA A 131 4.58 0.29 25.54
CA ALA A 131 4.88 0.05 26.94
C ALA A 131 6.09 0.88 27.42
N GLU A 132 7.14 1.00 26.60
CA GLU A 132 8.29 1.87 26.91
C GLU A 132 7.88 3.35 27.02
N LEU A 133 7.07 3.86 26.08
CA LEU A 133 6.55 5.21 26.15
C LEU A 133 5.70 5.44 27.41
N ASN A 134 4.89 4.47 27.81
CA ASN A 134 4.03 4.57 28.99
C ASN A 134 4.80 4.64 30.32
N LYS A 135 6.10 4.30 30.34
CA LYS A 135 6.96 4.53 31.50
C LYS A 135 7.24 6.00 31.77
N GLY A 136 6.98 6.86 30.76
CA GLY A 136 7.18 8.29 30.79
C GLY A 136 8.41 8.71 29.98
N VAL A 137 8.19 9.58 29.01
CA VAL A 137 9.24 10.13 28.12
C VAL A 137 10.25 10.99 28.92
N ASP A 138 9.80 11.65 29.97
CA ASP A 138 10.60 12.46 30.90
C ASP A 138 11.56 11.63 31.75
N LYS A 139 11.29 10.33 31.93
CA LYS A 139 12.12 9.39 32.69
C LYS A 139 13.25 8.75 31.89
N ILE A 140 13.30 9.00 30.59
CA ILE A 140 14.34 8.43 29.74
C ILE A 140 15.69 9.12 30.03
N ASP A 141 16.67 8.33 30.49
CA ASP A 141 18.02 8.82 30.76
C ASP A 141 18.85 8.93 29.47
N PHE A 142 19.19 10.16 29.11
CA PHE A 142 20.05 10.48 27.96
C PHE A 142 21.53 10.68 28.32
N THR A 143 21.90 10.52 29.59
CA THR A 143 23.31 10.67 30.02
C THR A 143 24.13 9.39 29.79
N THR A 144 23.45 8.26 29.59
CA THR A 144 24.10 6.97 29.31
C THR A 144 24.78 6.98 27.93
N LYS A 145 26.02 6.47 27.87
CA LYS A 145 26.78 6.32 26.62
C LYS A 145 26.34 5.02 25.93
N GLU A 146 25.22 5.10 25.21
CA GLU A 146 24.68 3.99 24.40
C GLU A 146 24.81 4.30 22.92
N THR A 147 24.90 3.25 22.12
CA THR A 147 24.90 3.35 20.66
C THR A 147 23.76 2.55 20.07
N LEU A 148 23.20 3.05 18.96
CA LEU A 148 22.21 2.38 18.14
C LEU A 148 22.78 2.18 16.73
N LEU A 149 22.88 0.92 16.28
CA LEU A 149 23.21 0.62 14.89
C LEU A 149 21.99 0.91 14.02
N ILE A 150 22.08 1.95 13.18
CA ILE A 150 20.98 2.40 12.33
C ILE A 150 20.87 1.54 11.06
N ASP A 151 21.97 1.36 10.32
CA ASP A 151 22.02 0.43 9.17
C ASP A 151 22.25 -1.00 9.65
N ARG A 152 21.18 -1.77 9.69
CA ARG A 152 21.16 -3.16 10.18
C ARG A 152 20.93 -4.18 9.07
N LYS A 153 20.93 -3.77 7.79
CA LYS A 153 20.63 -4.67 6.66
C LYS A 153 21.46 -5.96 6.63
N ASP A 154 22.72 -5.89 7.10
CA ASP A 154 23.65 -7.01 7.15
C ASP A 154 23.97 -7.46 8.59
N ALA A 155 23.28 -6.91 9.60
CA ALA A 155 23.46 -7.32 10.99
C ALA A 155 22.99 -8.77 11.19
N PRO A 156 23.56 -9.55 12.13
CA PRO A 156 23.02 -10.86 12.47
C PRO A 156 21.59 -10.74 13.02
N TRP A 157 20.78 -11.77 12.78
CA TRP A 157 19.50 -11.92 13.44
C TRP A 157 19.68 -12.04 14.95
N LEU A 158 18.88 -11.34 15.72
CA LEU A 158 18.95 -11.35 17.18
C LEU A 158 18.49 -12.72 17.70
N LYS A 159 19.20 -13.23 18.72
CA LYS A 159 18.98 -14.59 19.23
C LYS A 159 18.00 -14.65 20.37
N THR A 160 17.89 -13.58 21.16
CA THR A 160 17.07 -13.56 22.37
C THR A 160 16.08 -12.40 22.36
N THR A 161 14.97 -12.59 23.09
CA THR A 161 13.99 -11.51 23.29
C THR A 161 14.63 -10.31 24.00
N ALA A 162 15.55 -10.54 24.93
CA ALA A 162 16.26 -9.46 25.64
C ALA A 162 17.08 -8.57 24.70
N GLU A 163 17.80 -9.18 23.72
CA GLU A 163 18.53 -8.42 22.69
C GLU A 163 17.57 -7.60 21.82
N LEU A 164 16.43 -8.18 21.46
CA LEU A 164 15.41 -7.51 20.65
C LEU A 164 14.73 -6.38 21.44
N ASP A 165 14.47 -6.58 22.73
CA ASP A 165 13.90 -5.57 23.63
C ASP A 165 14.89 -4.39 23.82
N ASP A 166 16.20 -4.67 23.99
CA ASP A 166 17.21 -3.62 24.09
C ASP A 166 17.32 -2.80 22.78
N LEU A 167 17.27 -3.46 21.62
CA LEU A 167 17.22 -2.79 20.34
C LEU A 167 16.02 -1.83 20.25
N TRP A 168 14.82 -2.31 20.60
CA TRP A 168 13.60 -1.50 20.51
C TRP A 168 13.53 -0.40 21.56
N ARG A 169 14.02 -0.65 22.77
CA ARG A 169 14.21 0.39 23.79
C ARG A 169 15.10 1.52 23.27
N LYS A 170 16.23 1.18 22.64
CA LYS A 170 17.13 2.16 22.04
C LYS A 170 16.49 2.91 20.87
N ARG A 171 15.68 2.24 20.04
CA ARG A 171 14.92 2.89 18.95
C ARG A 171 13.92 3.90 19.49
N VAL A 172 13.13 3.53 20.48
CA VAL A 172 12.21 4.47 21.14
C VAL A 172 12.97 5.65 21.75
N LYS A 173 14.09 5.41 22.43
CA LYS A 173 14.95 6.45 22.98
C LYS A 173 15.50 7.39 21.88
N ASP A 174 15.93 6.87 20.74
CA ASP A 174 16.40 7.66 19.60
C ASP A 174 15.28 8.53 19.00
N GLU A 175 14.07 7.96 18.82
CA GLU A 175 12.92 8.74 18.34
C GLU A 175 12.56 9.89 19.30
N VAL A 176 12.55 9.62 20.60
CA VAL A 176 12.33 10.65 21.63
C VAL A 176 13.43 11.71 21.59
N LEU A 177 14.69 11.29 21.47
CA LEU A 177 15.85 12.23 21.41
C LEU A 177 15.73 13.16 20.20
N ARG A 178 15.42 12.61 19.02
CA ARG A 178 15.25 13.43 17.79
C ARG A 178 14.14 14.47 17.95
N MET A 179 13.01 14.10 18.55
CA MET A 179 11.91 15.03 18.76
C MET A 179 12.26 16.09 19.85
N LYS A 180 13.01 15.71 20.88
CA LYS A 180 13.52 16.62 21.89
C LYS A 180 14.49 17.65 21.30
N ILE A 181 15.42 17.20 20.43
CA ILE A 181 16.34 18.08 19.68
C ILE A 181 15.55 19.04 18.76
N ALA A 182 14.45 18.58 18.20
CA ALA A 182 13.54 19.40 17.39
C ALA A 182 12.68 20.37 18.23
N GLY A 183 12.92 20.48 19.54
CA GLY A 183 12.27 21.48 20.42
C GLY A 183 10.88 21.08 20.92
N LYS A 184 10.46 19.81 20.77
CA LYS A 184 9.17 19.37 21.30
C LYS A 184 9.25 19.10 22.80
N ASP A 185 8.19 19.45 23.52
CA ASP A 185 8.07 19.13 24.94
C ASP A 185 7.72 17.64 25.18
N PRO A 186 7.93 17.11 26.39
CA PRO A 186 7.70 15.71 26.69
C PRO A 186 6.26 15.23 26.41
N LYS A 187 5.25 16.06 26.65
CA LYS A 187 3.85 15.74 26.41
C LYS A 187 3.57 15.59 24.91
N GLN A 188 4.03 16.54 24.10
CA GLN A 188 3.92 16.49 22.64
C GLN A 188 4.62 15.26 22.06
N ILE A 189 5.80 14.90 22.60
CA ILE A 189 6.54 13.70 22.19
C ILE A 189 5.73 12.45 22.51
N GLN A 190 5.26 12.33 23.75
CA GLN A 190 4.44 11.21 24.20
C GLN A 190 3.21 11.01 23.31
N GLU A 191 2.43 12.06 23.09
CA GLU A 191 1.21 12.02 22.28
C GLU A 191 1.51 11.64 20.83
N THR A 192 2.54 12.24 20.24
CA THR A 192 2.92 12.01 18.83
C THR A 192 3.37 10.57 18.60
N LEU A 193 4.28 10.06 19.45
CA LEU A 193 4.80 8.69 19.29
C LEU A 193 3.74 7.63 19.61
N THR A 194 2.93 7.86 20.65
CA THR A 194 1.81 6.98 20.97
C THR A 194 0.83 6.88 19.80
N LYS A 195 0.45 8.01 19.22
CA LYS A 195 -0.42 8.05 18.04
C LYS A 195 0.21 7.34 16.86
N ARG A 196 1.51 7.54 16.60
CA ARG A 196 2.24 6.88 15.50
C ARG A 196 2.20 5.35 15.64
N TYR A 197 2.55 4.82 16.81
CA TYR A 197 2.57 3.37 17.04
C TYR A 197 1.17 2.75 17.03
N LYS A 198 0.15 3.43 17.60
CA LYS A 198 -1.24 2.99 17.49
C LYS A 198 -1.74 2.95 16.05
N ASN A 199 -1.39 3.95 15.23
CA ASN A 199 -1.75 3.94 13.81
C ASN A 199 -1.04 2.81 13.04
N GLN A 200 0.18 2.44 13.43
CA GLN A 200 0.86 1.29 12.83
C GLN A 200 0.16 -0.03 13.21
N LEU A 201 -0.25 -0.20 14.49
CA LEU A 201 -1.05 -1.35 14.92
C LEU A 201 -2.36 -1.46 14.16
N ALA A 202 -3.12 -0.37 14.05
CA ALA A 202 -4.37 -0.35 13.30
C ALA A 202 -4.19 -0.74 11.81
N ARG A 203 -3.05 -0.38 11.20
CA ARG A 203 -2.74 -0.83 9.83
C ARG A 203 -2.44 -2.32 9.75
N LEU A 204 -1.80 -2.90 10.76
CA LEU A 204 -1.57 -4.35 10.79
C LEU A 204 -2.91 -5.10 10.83
N ASP A 205 -3.85 -4.63 11.64
CA ASP A 205 -5.18 -5.24 11.77
C ASP A 205 -5.99 -5.18 10.45
N GLN A 206 -5.62 -4.27 9.54
CA GLN A 206 -6.22 -4.14 8.20
C GLN A 206 -5.53 -4.99 7.12
N THR A 207 -4.53 -5.81 7.47
CA THR A 207 -3.86 -6.69 6.50
C THR A 207 -4.82 -7.74 5.95
N ARG A 208 -4.81 -7.93 4.62
CA ARG A 208 -5.61 -8.93 3.90
C ARG A 208 -4.73 -10.02 3.32
N ALA A 209 -5.33 -11.17 2.97
CA ALA A 209 -4.65 -12.26 2.27
C ALA A 209 -4.02 -11.76 0.96
N GLU A 210 -4.74 -10.93 0.20
CA GLU A 210 -4.25 -10.31 -1.05
C GLU A 210 -2.95 -9.50 -0.84
N ASP A 211 -2.79 -8.79 0.29
CA ASP A 211 -1.56 -8.05 0.58
C ASP A 211 -0.37 -9.00 0.77
N ILE A 212 -0.61 -10.15 1.43
CA ILE A 212 0.39 -11.21 1.62
C ILE A 212 0.74 -11.84 0.28
N PHE A 213 -0.27 -12.22 -0.49
CA PHE A 213 -0.10 -12.81 -1.81
C PHE A 213 0.71 -11.89 -2.72
N GLN A 214 0.33 -10.61 -2.82
CA GLN A 214 1.04 -9.65 -3.65
C GLN A 214 2.51 -9.48 -3.23
N ALA A 215 2.81 -9.42 -1.93
CA ALA A 215 4.17 -9.32 -1.43
C ALA A 215 5.00 -10.57 -1.80
N TYR A 216 4.43 -11.76 -1.64
CA TYR A 216 5.09 -13.03 -1.93
C TYR A 216 5.32 -13.21 -3.44
N ILE A 217 4.28 -13.07 -4.27
CA ILE A 217 4.37 -13.27 -5.71
C ILE A 217 5.25 -12.22 -6.40
N ASN A 218 5.31 -10.99 -5.87
CA ASN A 218 6.22 -9.98 -6.37
C ASN A 218 7.69 -10.33 -6.07
N THR A 219 7.98 -10.94 -4.94
CA THR A 219 9.35 -11.41 -4.66
C THR A 219 9.79 -12.45 -5.68
N PHE A 220 8.88 -13.33 -6.09
CA PHE A 220 9.13 -14.28 -7.18
C PHE A 220 9.30 -13.57 -8.53
N ALA A 221 8.39 -12.69 -8.92
CA ALA A 221 8.44 -11.97 -10.20
C ALA A 221 9.75 -11.16 -10.32
N MET A 222 10.10 -10.38 -9.30
CA MET A 222 11.33 -9.59 -9.24
C MET A 222 12.61 -10.43 -9.23
N SER A 223 12.54 -11.74 -8.92
CA SER A 223 13.68 -12.63 -9.06
C SER A 223 14.09 -12.89 -10.51
N TYR A 224 13.18 -12.65 -11.47
CA TYR A 224 13.47 -12.73 -12.90
C TYR A 224 14.11 -11.45 -13.41
N ASP A 225 13.53 -10.30 -13.02
CA ASP A 225 13.96 -8.97 -13.43
C ASP A 225 13.41 -7.93 -12.43
N PRO A 226 14.18 -6.92 -12.01
CA PRO A 226 13.73 -5.94 -11.02
C PRO A 226 12.55 -5.06 -11.47
N HIS A 227 12.21 -5.08 -12.77
CA HIS A 227 11.08 -4.35 -13.34
C HIS A 227 9.84 -5.22 -13.56
N THR A 228 9.95 -6.54 -13.33
CA THR A 228 8.83 -7.47 -13.48
C THR A 228 8.02 -7.51 -12.19
N ASN A 229 6.75 -7.09 -12.28
CA ASN A 229 5.85 -7.01 -11.13
C ASN A 229 4.49 -7.63 -11.43
N TYR A 230 3.90 -8.23 -10.39
CA TYR A 230 2.49 -8.57 -10.33
C TYR A 230 1.73 -7.39 -9.71
N LEU A 231 0.63 -7.03 -10.30
CA LEU A 231 -0.32 -6.07 -9.74
C LEU A 231 -1.60 -6.81 -9.34
N SER A 232 -2.05 -6.63 -8.11
CA SER A 232 -3.39 -7.08 -7.71
C SER A 232 -4.45 -6.39 -8.57
N PRO A 233 -5.68 -6.92 -8.67
CA PRO A 233 -6.74 -6.32 -9.47
C PRO A 233 -6.90 -4.81 -9.22
N ASP A 234 -6.88 -4.39 -7.96
CA ASP A 234 -6.99 -2.99 -7.58
C ASP A 234 -5.81 -2.13 -8.03
N ASN A 235 -4.60 -2.67 -7.88
CA ASN A 235 -3.39 -1.99 -8.32
C ASN A 235 -3.29 -1.95 -9.85
N ALA A 236 -3.79 -2.98 -10.53
CA ALA A 236 -3.90 -2.99 -11.99
C ALA A 236 -4.90 -1.95 -12.50
N GLU A 237 -6.05 -1.77 -11.82
CA GLU A 237 -7.00 -0.71 -12.14
C GLU A 237 -6.37 0.68 -11.94
N ASN A 238 -5.67 0.90 -10.82
CA ASN A 238 -4.96 2.15 -10.58
C ASN A 238 -3.87 2.41 -11.63
N PHE A 239 -3.14 1.37 -12.05
CA PHE A 239 -2.17 1.46 -13.13
C PHE A 239 -2.85 1.86 -14.46
N ASP A 240 -3.94 1.20 -14.82
CA ASP A 240 -4.71 1.53 -16.04
C ASP A 240 -5.20 2.98 -16.01
N ILE A 241 -5.71 3.47 -14.88
CA ILE A 241 -6.14 4.86 -14.70
C ILE A 241 -4.98 5.84 -14.94
N ASN A 242 -3.81 5.56 -14.35
CA ASN A 242 -2.63 6.40 -14.51
C ASN A 242 -2.10 6.38 -15.95
N MET A 243 -2.23 5.25 -16.65
CA MET A 243 -1.79 5.10 -18.03
C MET A 243 -2.80 5.66 -19.05
N SER A 244 -4.09 5.58 -18.78
CA SER A 244 -5.13 6.18 -19.64
C SER A 244 -5.39 7.66 -19.37
N LEU A 245 -4.86 8.18 -18.24
CA LEU A 245 -5.18 9.50 -17.69
C LEU A 245 -6.68 9.76 -17.60
N SER A 246 -7.45 8.73 -17.30
CA SER A 246 -8.91 8.78 -17.21
C SER A 246 -9.42 7.82 -16.14
N LEU A 247 -10.40 8.24 -15.37
CA LEU A 247 -11.09 7.39 -14.41
C LEU A 247 -12.60 7.66 -14.44
N GLU A 248 -13.38 6.65 -14.12
CA GLU A 248 -14.81 6.83 -13.87
C GLU A 248 -15.07 7.01 -12.36
N GLY A 249 -15.61 8.16 -12.00
CA GLY A 249 -15.81 8.48 -10.59
C GLY A 249 -16.22 9.92 -10.35
N ILE A 250 -15.83 10.45 -9.20
CA ILE A 250 -16.23 11.80 -8.75
C ILE A 250 -15.18 12.90 -9.01
N GLY A 251 -13.96 12.54 -9.39
CA GLY A 251 -12.87 13.52 -9.60
C GLY A 251 -12.38 14.17 -8.31
N ALA A 252 -12.06 13.36 -7.30
CA ALA A 252 -11.44 13.79 -6.05
C ALA A 252 -10.17 13.01 -5.76
N VAL A 253 -9.14 13.68 -5.28
CA VAL A 253 -7.93 13.05 -4.71
C VAL A 253 -8.15 12.90 -3.22
N LEU A 254 -8.04 11.68 -2.73
CA LEU A 254 -8.36 11.29 -1.36
C LEU A 254 -7.09 10.82 -0.64
N GLN A 255 -7.06 10.99 0.67
CA GLN A 255 -5.97 10.55 1.55
C GLN A 255 -6.55 10.05 2.86
N SER A 256 -5.95 9.02 3.45
CA SER A 256 -6.24 8.61 4.82
C SER A 256 -5.72 9.65 5.81
N ASP A 257 -6.57 10.10 6.73
CA ASP A 257 -6.24 10.99 7.84
C ASP A 257 -6.74 10.38 9.15
N ASN A 258 -5.87 9.63 9.82
CA ASN A 258 -6.18 8.75 10.95
C ASN A 258 -7.19 7.66 10.54
N ASP A 259 -8.40 7.71 11.11
CA ASP A 259 -9.52 6.80 10.88
C ASP A 259 -10.52 7.31 9.84
N GLN A 260 -10.25 8.43 9.19
CA GLN A 260 -11.14 9.07 8.23
C GLN A 260 -10.47 9.26 6.87
N VAL A 261 -11.29 9.36 5.83
CA VAL A 261 -10.83 9.69 4.47
C VAL A 261 -11.04 11.17 4.21
N LYS A 262 -9.95 11.88 3.90
CA LYS A 262 -9.94 13.32 3.66
C LYS A 262 -9.80 13.64 2.17
N VAL A 263 -10.55 14.61 1.70
CA VAL A 263 -10.40 15.19 0.36
C VAL A 263 -9.16 16.09 0.35
N VAL A 264 -8.16 15.74 -0.47
CA VAL A 264 -6.94 16.55 -0.64
C VAL A 264 -7.18 17.69 -1.63
N ARG A 265 -7.73 17.35 -2.80
CA ARG A 265 -8.10 18.30 -3.85
C ARG A 265 -9.17 17.71 -4.75
N LEU A 266 -9.88 18.56 -5.47
CA LEU A 266 -10.81 18.18 -6.51
C LEU A 266 -10.15 18.36 -7.89
N VAL A 267 -10.53 17.50 -8.84
CA VAL A 267 -10.17 17.70 -10.24
C VAL A 267 -11.05 18.83 -10.77
N PRO A 268 -10.47 19.89 -11.35
CA PRO A 268 -11.24 21.01 -11.89
C PRO A 268 -12.29 20.54 -12.92
N ALA A 269 -13.49 21.05 -12.80
CA ALA A 269 -14.65 20.67 -13.61
C ALA A 269 -15.06 19.19 -13.50
N GLY A 270 -14.52 18.44 -12.56
CA GLY A 270 -14.96 17.07 -12.23
C GLY A 270 -16.32 17.06 -11.52
N PRO A 271 -16.95 15.88 -11.41
CA PRO A 271 -18.30 15.76 -10.81
C PRO A 271 -18.39 16.36 -9.40
N ALA A 272 -17.44 16.05 -8.51
CA ALA A 272 -17.44 16.61 -7.16
C ALA A 272 -17.25 18.14 -7.15
N ASP A 273 -16.38 18.68 -8.01
CA ASP A 273 -16.17 20.13 -8.15
C ASP A 273 -17.43 20.83 -8.67
N LYS A 274 -18.15 20.23 -9.62
CA LYS A 274 -19.42 20.77 -10.16
C LYS A 274 -20.50 20.92 -9.12
N THR A 275 -20.54 20.06 -8.10
CA THR A 275 -21.55 20.17 -7.04
C THR A 275 -21.37 21.42 -6.19
N LYS A 276 -20.15 21.94 -6.07
CA LYS A 276 -19.76 23.01 -5.12
C LYS A 276 -20.11 22.69 -3.65
N GLN A 277 -20.36 21.41 -3.36
CA GLN A 277 -20.73 20.94 -2.02
C GLN A 277 -19.63 20.16 -1.32
N VAL A 278 -18.58 19.77 -2.04
CA VAL A 278 -17.36 19.13 -1.50
C VAL A 278 -16.21 20.09 -1.68
N ALA A 279 -15.35 20.19 -0.67
CA ALA A 279 -14.19 21.06 -0.65
C ALA A 279 -12.93 20.31 -0.20
N PRO A 280 -11.72 20.82 -0.51
CA PRO A 280 -10.49 20.32 0.10
C PRO A 280 -10.55 20.35 1.63
N ALA A 281 -9.96 19.35 2.26
CA ALA A 281 -9.96 19.07 3.70
C ALA A 281 -11.29 18.55 4.28
N ASP A 282 -12.37 18.46 3.51
CA ASP A 282 -13.60 17.76 3.95
C ASP A 282 -13.29 16.29 4.25
N LYS A 283 -14.00 15.70 5.22
CA LYS A 283 -13.84 14.31 5.66
C LYS A 283 -15.04 13.49 5.25
N ILE A 284 -14.79 12.38 4.57
CA ILE A 284 -15.81 11.42 4.15
C ILE A 284 -15.96 10.39 5.26
N ILE A 285 -17.16 10.25 5.80
CA ILE A 285 -17.49 9.30 6.86
C ILE A 285 -18.48 8.24 6.40
N GLY A 286 -19.20 8.46 5.30
CA GLY A 286 -20.17 7.51 4.75
C GLY A 286 -20.22 7.54 3.23
N VAL A 287 -20.55 6.38 2.63
CA VAL A 287 -20.72 6.22 1.17
C VAL A 287 -21.96 5.37 0.91
N ALA A 288 -22.83 5.80 -0.01
CA ALA A 288 -23.99 5.03 -0.45
C ALA A 288 -24.08 4.96 -1.97
N GLN A 289 -24.59 3.83 -2.49
CA GLN A 289 -24.82 3.62 -3.92
C GLN A 289 -26.29 3.94 -4.27
N GLY A 290 -26.53 4.94 -5.11
CA GLY A 290 -27.90 5.33 -5.46
C GLY A 290 -28.76 5.59 -4.22
N ASP A 291 -29.88 4.88 -4.09
CA ASP A 291 -30.81 5.01 -2.96
C ASP A 291 -30.55 3.98 -1.83
N LYS A 292 -29.47 3.18 -1.91
CA LYS A 292 -29.14 2.20 -0.87
C LYS A 292 -28.75 2.88 0.45
N GLU A 293 -28.74 2.10 1.53
CA GLU A 293 -28.29 2.58 2.83
C GLU A 293 -26.88 3.16 2.80
N MET A 294 -26.63 4.13 3.68
CA MET A 294 -25.31 4.70 3.89
C MET A 294 -24.43 3.69 4.62
N VAL A 295 -23.27 3.41 4.06
CA VAL A 295 -22.23 2.57 4.68
C VAL A 295 -21.29 3.49 5.42
N ASP A 296 -21.15 3.30 6.72
CA ASP A 296 -20.13 3.97 7.53
C ASP A 296 -18.73 3.46 7.11
N VAL A 297 -17.86 4.37 6.74
CA VAL A 297 -16.49 4.06 6.27
C VAL A 297 -15.40 4.56 7.20
N VAL A 298 -15.75 5.00 8.41
CA VAL A 298 -14.78 5.41 9.43
C VAL A 298 -13.92 4.20 9.82
N GLY A 299 -12.61 4.36 9.82
CA GLY A 299 -11.65 3.28 10.11
C GLY A 299 -11.37 2.33 8.94
N TRP A 300 -12.05 2.47 7.81
CA TRP A 300 -11.80 1.64 6.64
C TRP A 300 -10.49 1.99 5.93
N ARG A 301 -9.94 1.04 5.21
CA ARG A 301 -8.82 1.28 4.30
C ARG A 301 -9.23 2.25 3.19
N LEU A 302 -8.30 3.12 2.80
CA LEU A 302 -8.55 4.10 1.75
C LEU A 302 -8.94 3.45 0.42
N ASP A 303 -8.28 2.37 0.04
CA ASP A 303 -8.56 1.62 -1.19
C ASP A 303 -9.98 1.07 -1.23
N GLU A 304 -10.49 0.56 -0.10
CA GLU A 304 -11.87 0.07 0.00
C GLU A 304 -12.91 1.21 -0.11
N VAL A 305 -12.63 2.34 0.54
CA VAL A 305 -13.49 3.52 0.42
C VAL A 305 -13.48 4.05 -1.02
N VAL A 306 -12.31 4.09 -1.66
CA VAL A 306 -12.18 4.51 -3.06
C VAL A 306 -12.96 3.58 -4.00
N LYS A 307 -12.97 2.26 -3.76
CA LYS A 307 -13.80 1.31 -4.53
C LYS A 307 -15.29 1.62 -4.43
N LEU A 308 -15.78 1.99 -3.24
CA LEU A 308 -17.18 2.39 -3.07
C LEU A 308 -17.50 3.72 -3.79
N ILE A 309 -16.53 4.64 -3.84
CA ILE A 309 -16.72 5.96 -4.46
C ILE A 309 -16.63 5.89 -5.98
N ARG A 310 -15.72 5.09 -6.54
CA ARG A 310 -15.63 4.82 -7.98
C ARG A 310 -16.82 4.01 -8.46
N GLY A 311 -17.00 3.95 -9.76
CA GLY A 311 -18.03 3.13 -10.40
C GLY A 311 -18.44 3.68 -11.75
N PRO A 312 -19.29 2.97 -12.50
CA PRO A 312 -19.63 3.29 -13.88
C PRO A 312 -20.16 4.71 -14.06
N LYS A 313 -19.74 5.36 -15.14
CA LYS A 313 -20.26 6.66 -15.56
C LYS A 313 -21.80 6.68 -15.58
N GLY A 314 -22.40 7.77 -15.10
CA GLY A 314 -23.86 7.96 -15.05
C GLY A 314 -24.51 7.37 -13.79
N THR A 315 -23.79 6.62 -12.95
CA THR A 315 -24.33 6.11 -11.69
C THR A 315 -24.19 7.13 -10.57
N LEU A 316 -25.14 7.07 -9.61
CA LEU A 316 -25.18 7.97 -8.46
C LEU A 316 -24.43 7.38 -7.27
N VAL A 317 -23.54 8.16 -6.66
CA VAL A 317 -22.97 7.93 -5.33
C VAL A 317 -23.38 9.06 -4.40
N ARG A 318 -23.71 8.74 -3.15
CA ARG A 318 -23.95 9.73 -2.10
C ARG A 318 -22.82 9.64 -1.09
N LEU A 319 -22.21 10.77 -0.80
CA LEU A 319 -21.16 10.89 0.22
C LEU A 319 -21.73 11.57 1.45
N GLU A 320 -21.49 11.00 2.62
CA GLU A 320 -21.68 11.70 3.88
C GLU A 320 -20.37 12.36 4.27
N VAL A 321 -20.39 13.68 4.41
CA VAL A 321 -19.19 14.50 4.49
C VAL A 321 -19.29 15.43 5.69
N ILE A 322 -18.24 15.49 6.51
CA ILE A 322 -18.05 16.54 7.51
C ILE A 322 -17.25 17.67 6.85
N PRO A 323 -17.85 18.86 6.70
CA PRO A 323 -17.18 20.00 6.08
C PRO A 323 -15.97 20.48 6.90
N ALA A 324 -14.87 20.78 6.23
CA ALA A 324 -13.70 21.39 6.86
C ALA A 324 -13.98 22.81 7.42
N SER A 325 -15.04 23.45 6.95
CA SER A 325 -15.50 24.76 7.43
C SER A 325 -16.21 24.72 8.79
N ASN A 326 -16.54 23.53 9.29
CA ASN A 326 -17.15 23.39 10.60
C ASN A 326 -16.22 23.84 11.71
N ALA A 327 -16.79 24.27 12.84
CA ALA A 327 -15.99 24.57 14.05
C ALA A 327 -15.20 23.31 14.49
N PRO A 328 -14.05 23.44 15.16
CA PRO A 328 -13.16 22.31 15.46
C PRO A 328 -13.78 21.09 16.14
N ASN A 329 -14.89 21.27 16.87
CA ASN A 329 -15.60 20.18 17.56
C ASN A 329 -16.99 19.89 16.95
N ASP A 330 -17.33 20.55 15.85
CA ASP A 330 -18.60 20.33 15.16
C ASP A 330 -18.45 19.19 14.16
N GLN A 331 -19.07 18.05 14.45
CA GLN A 331 -19.08 16.85 13.63
C GLN A 331 -20.34 16.76 12.75
N THR A 332 -21.06 17.86 12.57
CA THR A 332 -22.26 17.88 11.73
C THR A 332 -21.89 17.50 10.30
N SER A 333 -22.51 16.44 9.80
CA SER A 333 -22.31 15.96 8.44
C SER A 333 -23.43 16.44 7.50
N LYS A 334 -23.16 16.34 6.22
CA LYS A 334 -24.14 16.53 5.14
C LYS A 334 -24.01 15.43 4.10
N ILE A 335 -25.11 15.10 3.44
CA ILE A 335 -25.12 14.12 2.34
C ILE A 335 -25.03 14.87 1.01
N VAL A 336 -24.03 14.51 0.21
CA VAL A 336 -23.78 15.09 -1.11
C VAL A 336 -23.98 14.03 -2.18
N PRO A 337 -25.04 14.14 -3.03
CA PRO A 337 -25.23 13.27 -4.17
C PRO A 337 -24.33 13.71 -5.33
N ILE A 338 -23.62 12.76 -5.94
CA ILE A 338 -22.69 13.00 -7.05
C ILE A 338 -22.93 11.96 -8.13
N THR A 339 -23.26 12.40 -9.34
CA THR A 339 -23.28 11.50 -10.51
C THR A 339 -21.88 11.29 -11.03
N ARG A 340 -21.45 10.04 -11.14
CA ARG A 340 -20.11 9.70 -11.66
C ARG A 340 -20.00 10.04 -13.13
N GLU A 341 -18.85 10.55 -13.51
CA GLU A 341 -18.50 10.84 -14.92
C GLU A 341 -17.11 10.26 -15.25
N ALA A 342 -16.77 10.23 -16.53
CA ALA A 342 -15.39 10.04 -16.94
C ALA A 342 -14.61 11.33 -16.63
N VAL A 343 -13.64 11.22 -15.74
CA VAL A 343 -12.80 12.33 -15.28
C VAL A 343 -11.44 12.23 -15.97
N LYS A 344 -11.07 13.25 -16.72
CA LYS A 344 -9.77 13.33 -17.40
C LYS A 344 -8.74 13.95 -16.46
N LEU A 345 -7.57 13.31 -16.36
CA LEU A 345 -6.46 13.75 -15.52
C LEU A 345 -5.50 14.64 -16.32
N GLU A 346 -6.01 15.71 -16.91
CA GLU A 346 -5.22 16.60 -17.81
C GLU A 346 -4.00 17.22 -17.08
N ASP A 347 -4.05 17.35 -15.77
CA ASP A 347 -2.90 17.82 -14.99
C ASP A 347 -1.67 16.90 -15.09
N GLN A 348 -1.87 15.63 -15.41
CA GLN A 348 -0.83 14.61 -15.56
C GLN A 348 -0.42 14.39 -17.02
N ALA A 349 -1.09 15.03 -17.96
CA ALA A 349 -0.74 14.98 -19.38
C ALA A 349 0.47 15.86 -19.71
N VAL A 350 1.04 15.66 -20.88
CA VAL A 350 2.09 16.54 -21.42
C VAL A 350 1.60 17.99 -21.48
N LYS A 351 2.48 18.94 -21.18
CA LYS A 351 2.19 20.37 -21.17
C LYS A 351 3.21 21.13 -22.00
N LYS A 352 2.78 22.23 -22.60
CA LYS A 352 3.70 23.15 -23.25
C LYS A 352 3.77 24.48 -22.51
N SER A 353 4.92 25.11 -22.58
CA SER A 353 5.13 26.51 -22.20
C SER A 353 6.05 27.19 -23.18
N ILE A 354 6.09 28.52 -23.15
CA ILE A 354 6.98 29.31 -23.97
C ILE A 354 7.95 30.05 -23.07
N LEU A 355 9.25 29.89 -23.35
CA LEU A 355 10.34 30.58 -22.67
C LEU A 355 10.96 31.58 -23.63
N ASN A 356 10.89 32.86 -23.26
CA ASN A 356 11.59 33.91 -24.00
C ASN A 356 12.96 34.14 -23.37
N LEU A 357 14.02 34.01 -24.14
CA LEU A 357 15.41 34.20 -23.74
C LEU A 357 16.03 35.33 -24.51
N LYS A 358 16.89 36.09 -23.88
CA LYS A 358 17.74 37.09 -24.56
C LYS A 358 19.19 36.66 -24.41
N GLN A 359 19.86 36.40 -25.52
CA GLN A 359 21.26 36.00 -25.54
C GLN A 359 21.97 36.71 -26.66
N ASP A 360 23.15 37.27 -26.39
CA ASP A 360 23.98 38.00 -27.36
C ASP A 360 23.24 39.10 -28.16
N GLY A 361 22.31 39.79 -27.44
CA GLY A 361 21.51 40.86 -28.03
C GLY A 361 20.36 40.41 -28.93
N LYS A 362 20.13 39.08 -29.07
CA LYS A 362 19.00 38.48 -29.82
C LYS A 362 17.96 37.91 -28.87
N ASP A 363 16.70 38.05 -29.25
CA ASP A 363 15.59 37.45 -28.56
C ASP A 363 15.30 36.09 -29.18
N TYR A 364 15.18 35.07 -28.35
CA TYR A 364 14.82 33.69 -28.73
C TYR A 364 13.53 33.28 -28.04
N LYS A 365 12.65 32.60 -28.77
CA LYS A 365 11.40 32.05 -28.29
C LYS A 365 11.49 30.53 -28.29
N LEU A 366 11.62 29.90 -27.14
CA LEU A 366 11.72 28.46 -27.02
C LEU A 366 10.39 27.86 -26.56
N GLY A 367 9.94 26.80 -27.25
CA GLY A 367 8.85 25.95 -26.78
C GLY A 367 9.39 24.89 -25.80
N VAL A 368 8.83 24.79 -24.63
CA VAL A 368 9.17 23.74 -23.65
C VAL A 368 8.00 22.77 -23.59
N ILE A 369 8.26 21.47 -23.80
CA ILE A 369 7.28 20.39 -23.64
C ILE A 369 7.71 19.56 -22.42
N GLU A 370 6.92 19.63 -21.35
CA GLU A 370 7.10 18.83 -20.15
C GLU A 370 6.36 17.50 -20.30
N ILE A 371 7.06 16.38 -20.11
CA ILE A 371 6.52 15.02 -20.22
C ILE A 371 6.65 14.33 -18.87
N PRO A 372 5.59 14.30 -18.04
CA PRO A 372 5.65 13.72 -16.69
C PRO A 372 5.67 12.19 -16.69
N ALA A 373 5.12 11.54 -17.73
CA ALA A 373 5.11 10.09 -17.91
C ALA A 373 4.92 9.72 -19.39
N PHE A 374 5.29 8.50 -19.74
CA PHE A 374 5.00 7.91 -21.06
C PHE A 374 3.68 7.13 -20.97
N TYR A 375 2.57 7.83 -20.93
CA TYR A 375 1.23 7.25 -20.78
C TYR A 375 0.67 6.74 -22.11
N LEU A 376 -0.11 5.64 -22.01
CA LEU A 376 -0.82 5.01 -23.12
C LEU A 376 -2.12 4.37 -22.60
N ASP A 377 -3.26 4.71 -23.15
CA ASP A 377 -4.50 3.97 -22.92
C ASP A 377 -4.44 2.63 -23.63
N PHE A 378 -3.95 1.61 -22.92
CA PHE A 378 -3.77 0.25 -23.47
C PHE A 378 -5.09 -0.39 -23.91
N LYS A 379 -6.21 -0.05 -23.24
CA LYS A 379 -7.53 -0.64 -23.57
C LYS A 379 -8.05 -0.03 -24.86
N ALA A 380 -8.06 1.29 -24.95
CA ALA A 380 -8.49 2.01 -26.17
C ALA A 380 -7.57 1.70 -27.34
N PHE A 381 -6.24 1.67 -27.14
CA PHE A 381 -5.27 1.29 -28.17
C PHE A 381 -5.55 -0.11 -28.74
N ARG A 382 -5.74 -1.13 -27.89
CA ARG A 382 -6.05 -2.50 -28.32
C ARG A 382 -7.41 -2.64 -28.97
N ALA A 383 -8.37 -1.81 -28.58
CA ALA A 383 -9.71 -1.75 -29.20
C ALA A 383 -9.69 -1.04 -30.56
N GLY A 384 -8.57 -0.43 -30.98
CA GLY A 384 -8.48 0.32 -32.22
C GLY A 384 -9.19 1.67 -32.19
N ASP A 385 -9.41 2.24 -31.01
CA ASP A 385 -9.99 3.57 -30.84
C ASP A 385 -9.06 4.62 -31.52
N PRO A 386 -9.54 5.38 -32.52
CA PRO A 386 -8.71 6.37 -33.21
C PRO A 386 -8.27 7.52 -32.28
N ASP A 387 -8.92 7.73 -31.14
CA ASP A 387 -8.66 8.84 -30.20
C ASP A 387 -8.06 8.40 -28.87
N TYR A 388 -7.42 7.20 -28.83
CA TYR A 388 -6.76 6.72 -27.62
C TYR A 388 -5.74 7.73 -27.06
N LYS A 389 -5.67 7.85 -25.75
CA LYS A 389 -4.73 8.72 -25.04
C LYS A 389 -3.30 8.17 -25.17
N SER A 390 -2.34 9.00 -25.61
CA SER A 390 -0.95 8.62 -25.86
C SER A 390 -0.04 9.83 -25.72
N THR A 391 1.11 9.64 -25.07
CA THR A 391 2.15 10.67 -24.94
C THR A 391 2.63 11.15 -26.30
N THR A 392 2.94 10.23 -27.21
CA THR A 392 3.46 10.54 -28.56
C THR A 392 2.46 11.38 -29.35
N ARG A 393 1.18 11.05 -29.31
CA ARG A 393 0.11 11.79 -29.98
C ARG A 393 -0.07 13.20 -29.40
N ASP A 394 -0.08 13.30 -28.08
CA ASP A 394 -0.23 14.60 -27.42
C ASP A 394 0.99 15.50 -27.68
N VAL A 395 2.22 14.97 -27.64
CA VAL A 395 3.44 15.73 -28.00
C VAL A 395 3.38 16.18 -29.43
N LYS A 396 2.97 15.32 -30.37
CA LYS A 396 2.81 15.71 -31.81
C LYS A 396 1.84 16.89 -31.99
N LYS A 397 0.73 16.86 -31.26
CA LYS A 397 -0.24 17.97 -31.23
C LYS A 397 0.40 19.25 -30.69
N LEU A 398 1.10 19.18 -29.55
CA LEU A 398 1.77 20.35 -28.98
C LEU A 398 2.89 20.91 -29.86
N LEU A 399 3.65 20.05 -30.56
CA LEU A 399 4.66 20.47 -31.53
C LEU A 399 4.02 21.23 -32.70
N THR A 400 2.87 20.77 -33.21
CA THR A 400 2.11 21.47 -34.24
C THR A 400 1.64 22.86 -33.78
N GLU A 401 1.25 22.98 -32.50
CA GLU A 401 0.87 24.27 -31.91
C GLU A 401 2.09 25.18 -31.75
N LEU A 402 3.23 24.70 -31.27
CA LEU A 402 4.48 25.46 -31.14
C LEU A 402 5.01 25.94 -32.49
N GLN A 403 4.82 25.14 -33.54
CA GLN A 403 5.17 25.56 -34.91
C GLN A 403 4.32 26.76 -35.35
N LYS A 404 3.01 26.79 -35.04
CA LYS A 404 2.16 27.95 -35.30
C LYS A 404 2.58 29.17 -34.47
N ASP A 405 3.06 28.93 -33.26
CA ASP A 405 3.60 29.95 -32.33
C ASP A 405 4.96 30.50 -32.79
N LYS A 406 5.56 29.92 -33.86
CA LYS A 406 6.84 30.31 -34.50
C LYS A 406 7.98 30.35 -33.47
N VAL A 407 8.15 29.26 -32.70
CA VAL A 407 9.28 29.12 -31.78
C VAL A 407 10.57 28.85 -32.53
N ASP A 408 11.70 29.37 -32.05
CA ASP A 408 13.03 29.18 -32.60
C ASP A 408 13.63 27.81 -32.33
N GLY A 409 13.13 27.14 -31.28
CA GLY A 409 13.56 25.78 -30.90
C GLY A 409 12.61 25.16 -29.89
N VAL A 410 12.76 23.84 -29.67
CA VAL A 410 11.96 23.07 -28.74
C VAL A 410 12.86 22.39 -27.74
N VAL A 411 12.48 22.44 -26.45
CA VAL A 411 13.09 21.72 -25.35
C VAL A 411 12.10 20.66 -24.87
N ILE A 412 12.53 19.40 -24.81
CA ILE A 412 11.79 18.33 -24.17
C ILE A 412 12.28 18.21 -22.73
N ASP A 413 11.38 18.43 -21.79
CA ASP A 413 11.67 18.35 -20.35
C ASP A 413 11.18 17.01 -19.79
N LEU A 414 12.15 16.14 -19.45
CA LEU A 414 11.91 14.83 -18.83
C LEU A 414 12.28 14.82 -17.34
N ARG A 415 12.54 15.97 -16.75
CA ARG A 415 12.81 16.05 -15.30
C ARG A 415 11.55 15.62 -14.54
N ASN A 416 11.74 14.72 -13.56
CA ASN A 416 10.65 14.09 -12.80
C ASN A 416 9.73 13.17 -13.64
N ASN A 417 10.16 12.73 -14.84
CA ASN A 417 9.42 11.72 -15.58
C ASN A 417 9.43 10.40 -14.81
N GLY A 418 8.25 9.84 -14.55
CA GLY A 418 8.05 8.61 -13.79
C GLY A 418 8.20 7.31 -14.60
N GLY A 419 8.57 7.39 -15.89
CA GLY A 419 8.57 6.24 -16.80
C GLY A 419 7.20 6.02 -17.45
N GLY A 420 6.86 4.77 -17.77
CA GLY A 420 5.58 4.39 -18.41
C GLY A 420 5.75 3.37 -19.53
N SER A 421 5.03 3.52 -20.63
CA SER A 421 5.07 2.62 -21.79
C SER A 421 6.38 2.74 -22.56
N LEU A 422 7.12 1.63 -22.67
CA LEU A 422 8.32 1.55 -23.51
C LEU A 422 7.99 1.84 -24.99
N GLN A 423 6.82 1.40 -25.46
CA GLN A 423 6.33 1.68 -26.81
C GLN A 423 6.23 3.20 -27.02
N GLU A 424 5.62 3.93 -26.11
CA GLU A 424 5.50 5.39 -26.19
C GLU A 424 6.86 6.09 -26.18
N ALA A 425 7.77 5.67 -25.32
CA ALA A 425 9.12 6.24 -25.28
C ALA A 425 9.86 6.03 -26.60
N THR A 426 9.72 4.84 -27.22
CA THR A 426 10.34 4.50 -28.51
C THR A 426 9.69 5.27 -29.66
N GLU A 427 8.36 5.29 -29.75
CA GLU A 427 7.62 5.97 -30.80
C GLU A 427 7.83 7.49 -30.76
N LEU A 428 7.85 8.08 -29.56
CA LEU A 428 8.16 9.49 -29.38
C LEU A 428 9.56 9.83 -29.90
N THR A 429 10.57 9.03 -29.52
CA THR A 429 11.95 9.25 -29.96
C THR A 429 12.08 9.16 -31.48
N LEU A 430 11.47 8.16 -32.10
CA LEU A 430 11.44 8.02 -33.56
C LEU A 430 10.69 9.17 -34.21
N SER A 431 9.57 9.64 -33.66
CA SER A 431 8.81 10.77 -34.17
C SER A 431 9.63 12.07 -34.15
N LEU A 432 10.41 12.30 -33.08
CA LEU A 432 11.28 13.48 -32.97
C LEU A 432 12.40 13.48 -34.01
N ILE A 433 12.94 12.30 -34.39
CA ILE A 433 13.95 12.19 -35.46
C ILE A 433 13.39 12.65 -36.81
N HIS A 434 12.12 12.40 -37.09
CA HIS A 434 11.47 12.74 -38.37
C HIS A 434 10.89 14.15 -38.39
N ILE A 435 10.77 14.82 -37.28
CA ILE A 435 10.28 16.20 -37.19
C ILE A 435 11.40 17.20 -37.33
#